data_c41f2a7103e1c5fbbd85d742989f00e4
#
_entry.id   c41f2a7103e1c5fbbd85d742989f00e4
#
_cell.length_a   1.000
_cell.length_b   1.000
_cell.length_c   1.000
_cell.angle_alpha   90.00
_cell.angle_beta   90.00
_cell.angle_gamma   90.00
#
_symmetry.space_group_name_H-M   'P 1'
#
loop_
_entity.id
_entity.type
_entity.pdbx_description
1 polymer ?
#
loop_
_entity_poly.entity_id
_entity_poly.type
_entity_poly.pdbx_seq_one_letter_code
_entity_poly.pdbx_strand_id
1 'polypeptide(L)'
;MIGQTTAENKAEDNTFLIYRGGEFADFELRFFYQVTGYNSGVQYRSVDRGNWNVSGYQADFEDRWHKTGPPDAYSGMFFDEQGRMFLGQRGQAVIVRTNPDNAKEPRIEVIGSTGDPAELEGAIHRDGWNEYRIIANGFQFTQIINDRVMAVGFDEDKENRRRSGILAFQLHSGPPMQIRLKDIRIRKIE
;
A
#
# COMPACT_ATOMS: atom_id res chain seq x y z
N MET A 1 -15.63 -7.33 5.04
CA MET A 1 -16.04 -6.42 3.95
C MET A 1 -15.70 -7.07 2.61
N ILE A 2 -16.45 -6.72 1.57
CA ILE A 2 -16.18 -7.18 0.18
C ILE A 2 -16.33 -5.96 -0.73
N GLY A 3 -15.31 -5.70 -1.56
CA GLY A 3 -15.36 -4.77 -2.67
C GLY A 3 -15.20 -5.56 -3.97
N GLN A 4 -15.97 -5.20 -5.00
CA GLN A 4 -15.96 -5.96 -6.25
C GLN A 4 -16.29 -5.06 -7.44
N THR A 5 -15.61 -5.32 -8.55
CA THR A 5 -16.01 -4.86 -9.90
C THR A 5 -16.33 -6.07 -10.77
N THR A 6 -17.18 -5.88 -11.78
CA THR A 6 -17.49 -6.89 -12.78
C THR A 6 -17.29 -6.32 -14.18
N ALA A 7 -17.44 -7.14 -15.22
CA ALA A 7 -17.34 -6.65 -16.59
C ALA A 7 -18.45 -5.63 -16.91
N GLU A 8 -19.62 -5.78 -16.27
CA GLU A 8 -20.79 -4.91 -16.44
C GLU A 8 -20.76 -3.68 -15.50
N ASN A 9 -20.10 -3.81 -14.35
CA ASN A 9 -20.02 -2.77 -13.32
C ASN A 9 -18.55 -2.50 -12.99
N LYS A 10 -17.88 -1.77 -13.86
CA LYS A 10 -16.47 -1.37 -13.73
C LYS A 10 -16.36 -0.11 -12.88
N ALA A 11 -15.23 0.03 -12.18
CA ALA A 11 -14.80 1.32 -11.69
C ALA A 11 -14.12 2.08 -12.84
N GLU A 12 -14.58 3.29 -13.14
CA GLU A 12 -13.96 4.15 -14.17
C GLU A 12 -12.57 4.61 -13.72
N ASP A 13 -12.46 5.00 -12.45
CA ASP A 13 -11.23 5.40 -11.78
C ASP A 13 -11.00 4.56 -10.52
N ASN A 14 -9.80 4.63 -9.96
CA ASN A 14 -9.53 4.07 -8.64
C ASN A 14 -10.48 4.69 -7.62
N THR A 15 -11.21 3.85 -6.90
CA THR A 15 -12.15 4.27 -5.88
C THR A 15 -11.79 3.67 -4.53
N PHE A 16 -12.16 4.35 -3.44
CA PHE A 16 -11.67 3.99 -2.11
C PHE A 16 -12.79 3.91 -1.08
N LEU A 17 -12.80 2.85 -0.31
CA LEU A 17 -13.60 2.77 0.91
C LEU A 17 -12.87 3.52 2.03
N ILE A 18 -13.30 4.74 2.32
CA ILE A 18 -12.65 5.66 3.25
C ILE A 18 -13.19 5.46 4.67
N TYR A 19 -12.28 5.27 5.63
CA TYR A 19 -12.64 5.29 7.06
C TYR A 19 -12.91 6.73 7.51
N ARG A 20 -14.12 6.99 7.99
CA ARG A 20 -14.61 8.32 8.41
C ARG A 20 -14.47 8.60 9.92
N GLY A 21 -13.92 7.67 10.69
CA GLY A 21 -13.82 7.78 12.16
C GLY A 21 -12.62 8.59 12.66
N GLY A 22 -11.84 9.23 11.79
CA GLY A 22 -10.72 10.09 12.16
C GLY A 22 -9.43 9.82 11.40
N GLU A 23 -8.39 10.50 11.81
CA GLU A 23 -7.04 10.39 11.25
C GLU A 23 -6.10 9.67 12.21
N PHE A 24 -5.04 9.12 11.64
CA PHE A 24 -4.00 8.41 12.37
C PHE A 24 -2.62 8.97 12.04
N ALA A 25 -1.83 9.21 13.09
CA ALA A 25 -0.43 9.63 13.00
C ALA A 25 0.48 8.40 13.14
N ASP A 26 0.85 8.02 14.36
CA ASP A 26 1.66 6.85 14.63
C ASP A 26 0.76 5.67 15.03
N PHE A 27 0.91 4.55 14.32
CA PHE A 27 0.02 3.42 14.49
C PHE A 27 0.65 2.11 14.03
N GLU A 28 0.04 1.02 14.49
CA GLU A 28 0.13 -0.31 13.90
C GLU A 28 -1.26 -0.68 13.39
N LEU A 29 -1.39 -0.92 12.08
CA LEU A 29 -2.60 -1.43 11.43
C LEU A 29 -2.40 -2.89 11.08
N ARG A 30 -3.37 -3.75 11.40
CA ARG A 30 -3.44 -5.16 11.00
C ARG A 30 -4.78 -5.46 10.37
N PHE A 31 -4.77 -6.24 9.32
CA PHE A 31 -5.98 -6.75 8.67
C PHE A 31 -5.66 -8.00 7.87
N PHE A 32 -6.69 -8.81 7.64
CA PHE A 32 -6.58 -9.92 6.68
C PHE A 32 -7.23 -9.53 5.37
N TYR A 33 -6.58 -9.90 4.27
CA TYR A 33 -7.05 -9.65 2.92
C TYR A 33 -7.01 -10.91 2.05
N GLN A 34 -7.91 -10.95 1.07
CA GLN A 34 -7.83 -11.75 -0.16
C GLN A 34 -8.10 -10.82 -1.32
N VAL A 35 -7.37 -10.97 -2.39
CA VAL A 35 -7.57 -10.23 -3.63
C VAL A 35 -7.57 -11.20 -4.79
N THR A 36 -8.48 -11.01 -5.75
CA THR A 36 -8.57 -11.80 -6.97
C THR A 36 -8.79 -10.89 -8.16
N GLY A 37 -8.13 -11.21 -9.27
CA GLY A 37 -8.31 -10.59 -10.57
C GLY A 37 -7.43 -9.40 -10.85
N TYR A 38 -7.01 -8.60 -9.86
CA TYR A 38 -6.21 -7.41 -10.09
C TYR A 38 -5.41 -6.93 -8.86
N ASN A 39 -5.08 -5.64 -8.83
CA ASN A 39 -4.33 -4.95 -7.78
C ASN A 39 -5.27 -4.20 -6.83
N SER A 40 -4.82 -4.01 -5.61
CA SER A 40 -5.43 -3.20 -4.57
C SER A 40 -4.37 -2.67 -3.61
N GLY A 41 -4.78 -1.88 -2.65
CA GLY A 41 -3.90 -1.37 -1.60
C GLY A 41 -4.67 -0.77 -0.43
N VAL A 42 -3.97 -0.57 0.67
CA VAL A 42 -4.48 0.21 1.79
C VAL A 42 -3.76 1.55 1.86
N GLN A 43 -4.53 2.60 1.81
CA GLN A 43 -4.10 3.98 1.99
C GLN A 43 -3.95 4.29 3.48
N TYR A 44 -2.89 4.95 3.87
CA TYR A 44 -2.66 5.42 5.22
C TYR A 44 -1.97 6.78 5.23
N ARG A 45 -2.24 7.57 6.27
CA ARG A 45 -1.85 8.99 6.33
C ARG A 45 -2.17 9.74 5.04
N SER A 46 -3.29 9.39 4.43
CA SER A 46 -3.70 9.89 3.13
C SER A 46 -4.73 11.01 3.25
N VAL A 47 -5.03 11.66 2.14
CA VAL A 47 -5.97 12.77 2.05
C VAL A 47 -7.14 12.37 1.17
N ASP A 48 -8.35 12.61 1.66
CA ASP A 48 -9.57 12.52 0.87
C ASP A 48 -9.63 13.69 -0.13
N ARG A 49 -9.66 13.35 -1.41
CA ARG A 49 -9.76 14.31 -2.52
C ARG A 49 -11.19 14.58 -2.96
N GLY A 50 -12.17 13.95 -2.32
CA GLY A 50 -13.56 13.94 -2.75
C GLY A 50 -13.84 12.88 -3.82
N ASN A 51 -15.12 12.64 -4.09
CA ASN A 51 -15.58 11.68 -5.10
C ASN A 51 -14.95 10.28 -4.95
N TRP A 52 -14.77 9.82 -3.71
CA TRP A 52 -14.15 8.54 -3.37
C TRP A 52 -12.69 8.41 -3.84
N ASN A 53 -12.03 9.51 -4.08
CA ASN A 53 -10.64 9.59 -4.50
C ASN A 53 -9.72 9.95 -3.34
N VAL A 54 -8.52 9.35 -3.28
CA VAL A 54 -7.57 9.48 -2.17
C VAL A 54 -6.16 9.63 -2.72
N SER A 55 -5.32 10.41 -2.05
CA SER A 55 -3.89 10.49 -2.35
C SER A 55 -3.05 10.38 -1.08
N GLY A 56 -1.90 9.74 -1.17
CA GLY A 56 -0.96 9.54 -0.07
C GLY A 56 -0.35 8.16 -0.05
N TYR A 57 0.25 7.77 1.08
CA TYR A 57 0.93 6.49 1.20
C TYR A 57 -0.01 5.31 0.99
N GLN A 58 0.45 4.32 0.23
CA GLN A 58 -0.24 3.07 -0.02
C GLN A 58 0.68 1.87 0.25
N ALA A 59 0.12 0.87 0.88
CA ALA A 59 0.69 -0.45 0.99
C ALA A 59 -0.04 -1.37 0.02
N ASP A 60 0.67 -1.77 -1.03
CA ASP A 60 0.10 -2.52 -2.13
C ASP A 60 -0.02 -4.01 -1.86
N PHE A 61 -1.03 -4.62 -2.46
CA PHE A 61 -1.19 -6.07 -2.59
C PHE A 61 -1.95 -6.39 -3.88
N GLU A 62 -1.58 -7.48 -4.54
CA GLU A 62 -2.18 -7.87 -5.81
C GLU A 62 -2.37 -9.38 -5.95
N ASP A 63 -3.22 -9.76 -6.89
CA ASP A 63 -3.33 -11.12 -7.42
C ASP A 63 -2.35 -11.31 -8.59
N ARG A 64 -2.22 -12.54 -9.07
CA ARG A 64 -1.46 -12.91 -10.28
C ARG A 64 -2.15 -12.41 -11.56
N TRP A 65 -2.24 -11.13 -11.76
CA TRP A 65 -2.88 -10.61 -12.96
C TRP A 65 -1.91 -10.49 -14.16
N HIS A 66 -0.61 -10.41 -13.88
CA HIS A 66 0.43 -10.47 -14.91
C HIS A 66 0.59 -11.90 -15.42
N LYS A 67 -0.17 -12.28 -16.45
CA LYS A 67 -0.07 -13.62 -17.06
C LYS A 67 1.21 -13.84 -17.87
N THR A 68 1.95 -12.78 -18.20
CA THR A 68 3.10 -12.80 -19.14
C THR A 68 4.29 -11.95 -18.71
N GLY A 69 4.30 -11.44 -17.49
CA GLY A 69 5.37 -10.62 -16.92
C GLY A 69 6.05 -11.29 -15.73
N PRO A 70 6.99 -10.58 -15.08
CA PRO A 70 7.52 -11.04 -13.81
C PRO A 70 6.36 -11.24 -12.83
N PRO A 71 6.52 -12.19 -11.90
CA PRO A 71 5.53 -12.42 -10.87
C PRO A 71 5.25 -11.12 -10.11
N ASP A 72 4.06 -11.06 -9.45
CA ASP A 72 3.62 -9.98 -8.57
C ASP A 72 4.75 -9.03 -8.15
N ALA A 73 4.73 -7.80 -8.67
CA ALA A 73 5.75 -6.81 -8.35
C ALA A 73 5.30 -5.86 -7.23
N TYR A 74 3.99 -5.77 -6.96
CA TYR A 74 3.42 -4.71 -6.12
C TYR A 74 3.13 -5.12 -4.69
N SER A 75 2.84 -6.40 -4.39
CA SER A 75 2.55 -6.80 -3.02
C SER A 75 3.71 -6.50 -2.07
N GLY A 76 3.41 -5.71 -1.04
CA GLY A 76 4.39 -5.26 -0.05
C GLY A 76 5.24 -4.05 -0.47
N MET A 77 4.89 -3.40 -1.59
CA MET A 77 5.56 -2.19 -2.06
C MET A 77 5.12 -0.96 -1.25
N PHE A 78 6.05 -0.04 -1.02
CA PHE A 78 5.79 1.27 -0.45
C PHE A 78 5.54 2.27 -1.58
N PHE A 79 4.33 2.79 -1.66
CA PHE A 79 3.83 3.61 -2.76
C PHE A 79 3.22 4.92 -2.24
N ASP A 80 3.09 5.93 -3.10
CA ASP A 80 2.44 7.20 -2.80
C ASP A 80 1.44 7.53 -3.93
N GLU A 81 0.18 7.15 -3.71
CA GLU A 81 -0.93 7.27 -4.67
C GLU A 81 -1.19 8.70 -5.03
N GLN A 82 -1.22 9.00 -6.34
CA GLN A 82 -1.37 10.36 -6.89
C GLN A 82 -0.34 11.38 -6.36
N GLY A 83 0.77 10.88 -5.86
CA GLY A 83 1.88 11.67 -5.35
C GLY A 83 3.18 11.33 -6.07
N ARG A 84 4.14 10.84 -5.30
CA ARG A 84 5.50 10.50 -5.75
C ARG A 84 5.64 9.09 -6.34
N MET A 85 4.55 8.33 -6.40
CA MET A 85 4.48 6.99 -6.97
C MET A 85 5.33 5.95 -6.19
N PHE A 86 6.31 5.34 -6.83
CA PHE A 86 7.11 4.24 -6.28
C PHE A 86 8.16 4.76 -5.30
N LEU A 87 7.99 4.50 -4.00
CA LEU A 87 8.91 4.93 -2.95
C LEU A 87 9.85 3.81 -2.49
N GLY A 88 9.44 2.55 -2.58
CA GLY A 88 10.28 1.41 -2.24
C GLY A 88 9.66 0.11 -2.69
N GLN A 89 10.48 -0.77 -3.26
CA GLN A 89 10.04 -2.06 -3.75
C GLN A 89 10.10 -3.14 -2.66
N ARG A 90 9.37 -4.24 -2.85
CA ARG A 90 9.52 -5.44 -2.02
C ARG A 90 10.98 -5.88 -1.98
N GLY A 91 11.47 -6.22 -0.81
CA GLY A 91 12.86 -6.60 -0.59
C GLY A 91 13.78 -5.44 -0.23
N GLN A 92 13.29 -4.19 -0.21
CA GLN A 92 14.12 -3.01 0.00
C GLN A 92 13.90 -2.34 1.36
N ALA A 93 14.99 -1.81 1.91
CA ALA A 93 14.97 -0.74 2.91
C ALA A 93 15.47 0.55 2.23
N VAL A 94 14.69 1.64 2.30
CA VAL A 94 14.92 2.86 1.52
C VAL A 94 14.85 4.12 2.37
N ILE A 95 15.57 5.16 1.94
CA ILE A 95 15.35 6.55 2.35
C ILE A 95 14.78 7.31 1.16
N VAL A 96 13.67 7.99 1.38
CA VAL A 96 13.03 8.90 0.40
C VAL A 96 13.46 10.32 0.72
N ARG A 97 14.10 10.99 -0.23
CA ARG A 97 14.60 12.35 -0.06
C ARG A 97 13.92 13.31 -1.04
N THR A 98 13.80 14.56 -0.64
CA THR A 98 13.36 15.64 -1.53
C THR A 98 14.27 15.69 -2.77
N ASN A 99 13.66 15.75 -3.93
CA ASN A 99 14.33 16.09 -5.18
C ASN A 99 14.06 17.56 -5.51
N PRO A 100 15.06 18.44 -5.38
CA PRO A 100 14.86 19.89 -5.60
C PRO A 100 14.50 20.22 -7.05
N ASP A 101 14.83 19.32 -7.99
CA ASP A 101 14.60 19.54 -9.42
C ASP A 101 13.18 19.08 -9.84
N ASN A 102 12.59 18.12 -9.11
CA ASN A 102 11.26 17.60 -9.39
C ASN A 102 10.61 16.98 -8.14
N ALA A 103 9.69 17.70 -7.51
CA ALA A 103 9.02 17.26 -6.29
C ALA A 103 8.17 15.97 -6.46
N LYS A 104 7.78 15.61 -7.69
CA LYS A 104 7.03 14.37 -7.99
C LYS A 104 7.92 13.15 -8.19
N GLU A 105 9.22 13.34 -8.35
CA GLU A 105 10.20 12.27 -8.53
C GLU A 105 11.24 12.33 -7.40
N PRO A 106 10.93 11.78 -6.22
CA PRO A 106 11.83 11.83 -5.08
C PRO A 106 13.14 11.07 -5.40
N ARG A 107 14.20 11.42 -4.69
CA ARG A 107 15.44 10.64 -4.73
C ARG A 107 15.27 9.46 -3.78
N ILE A 108 15.35 8.24 -4.31
CA ILE A 108 15.25 7.00 -3.54
C ILE A 108 16.65 6.44 -3.34
N GLU A 109 17.04 6.30 -2.09
CA GLU A 109 18.31 5.69 -1.68
C GLU A 109 18.01 4.31 -1.07
N VAL A 110 18.46 3.24 -1.72
CA VAL A 110 18.36 1.87 -1.16
C VAL A 110 19.49 1.70 -0.15
N ILE A 111 19.14 1.54 1.13
CA ILE A 111 20.10 1.44 2.25
C ILE A 111 20.27 0.01 2.77
N GLY A 112 19.45 -0.92 2.30
CA GLY A 112 19.51 -2.32 2.72
C GLY A 112 18.47 -3.18 2.04
N SER A 113 18.48 -4.47 2.40
CA SER A 113 17.52 -5.46 1.94
C SER A 113 16.72 -6.02 3.10
N THR A 114 15.44 -6.32 2.86
CA THR A 114 14.56 -7.06 3.79
C THR A 114 14.46 -8.54 3.43
N GLY A 115 15.08 -8.95 2.32
CA GLY A 115 15.10 -10.32 1.81
C GLY A 115 15.08 -10.35 0.28
N ASP A 116 15.24 -11.54 -0.28
CA ASP A 116 15.08 -11.75 -1.73
C ASP A 116 13.62 -11.54 -2.14
N PRO A 117 13.34 -10.70 -3.17
CA PRO A 117 11.96 -10.40 -3.58
C PRO A 117 11.13 -11.63 -3.98
N ALA A 118 11.74 -12.65 -4.58
CA ALA A 118 11.03 -13.87 -4.98
C ALA A 118 10.74 -14.78 -3.78
N GLU A 119 11.66 -14.87 -2.81
CA GLU A 119 11.41 -15.58 -1.55
C GLU A 119 10.30 -14.90 -0.74
N LEU A 120 10.28 -13.56 -0.69
CA LEU A 120 9.24 -12.79 -0.02
C LEU A 120 7.88 -12.98 -0.72
N GLU A 121 7.86 -13.03 -2.05
CA GLU A 121 6.63 -13.35 -2.80
C GLU A 121 6.11 -14.74 -2.45
N GLY A 122 6.99 -15.72 -2.29
CA GLY A 122 6.62 -17.09 -1.89
C GLY A 122 5.88 -17.19 -0.57
N ALA A 123 5.98 -16.17 0.30
CA ALA A 123 5.24 -16.10 1.55
C ALA A 123 3.77 -15.63 1.38
N ILE A 124 3.36 -15.17 0.20
CA ILE A 124 2.02 -14.66 -0.08
C ILE A 124 1.10 -15.81 -0.50
N HIS A 125 0.02 -16.01 0.24
CA HIS A 125 -1.00 -17.03 -0.04
C HIS A 125 -1.96 -16.53 -1.13
N ARG A 126 -1.75 -16.95 -2.39
CA ARG A 126 -2.52 -16.46 -3.55
C ARG A 126 -4.00 -16.80 -3.50
N ASP A 127 -4.35 -17.99 -3.04
CA ASP A 127 -5.73 -18.47 -2.94
C ASP A 127 -6.28 -18.42 -1.49
N GLY A 128 -5.53 -17.78 -0.59
CA GLY A 128 -5.80 -17.76 0.84
C GLY A 128 -5.90 -16.36 1.44
N TRP A 129 -6.14 -16.36 2.74
CA TRP A 129 -6.06 -15.14 3.54
C TRP A 129 -4.60 -14.81 3.83
N ASN A 130 -4.25 -13.54 3.65
CA ASN A 130 -2.97 -12.96 4.06
C ASN A 130 -3.19 -11.95 5.19
N GLU A 131 -2.34 -11.97 6.20
CA GLU A 131 -2.27 -10.87 7.15
C GLU A 131 -1.38 -9.77 6.59
N TYR A 132 -1.88 -8.55 6.54
CA TYR A 132 -1.07 -7.36 6.32
C TYR A 132 -0.91 -6.60 7.62
N ARG A 133 0.32 -6.24 7.97
CA ARG A 133 0.64 -5.39 9.10
C ARG A 133 1.46 -4.20 8.63
N ILE A 134 1.01 -2.99 8.97
CA ILE A 134 1.68 -1.73 8.65
C ILE A 134 2.02 -1.05 9.96
N ILE A 135 3.28 -0.68 10.15
CA ILE A 135 3.76 0.11 11.26
C ILE A 135 4.21 1.45 10.71
N ALA A 136 3.56 2.53 11.14
CA ALA A 136 3.93 3.91 10.87
C ALA A 136 4.35 4.56 12.19
N ASN A 137 5.62 4.89 12.34
CA ASN A 137 6.15 5.54 13.53
C ASN A 137 7.11 6.66 13.12
N GLY A 138 6.80 7.91 13.49
CA GLY A 138 7.50 9.05 12.94
C GLY A 138 7.35 9.09 11.42
N PHE A 139 8.46 9.04 10.72
CA PHE A 139 8.51 8.94 9.26
C PHE A 139 9.12 7.61 8.78
N GLN A 140 9.18 6.65 9.68
CA GLN A 140 9.50 5.26 9.34
C GLN A 140 8.22 4.48 9.08
N PHE A 141 8.24 3.69 8.04
CA PHE A 141 7.15 2.80 7.62
C PHE A 141 7.70 1.38 7.46
N THR A 142 6.99 0.41 8.02
CA THR A 142 7.33 -1.00 7.85
C THR A 142 6.10 -1.73 7.35
N GLN A 143 6.23 -2.42 6.23
CA GLN A 143 5.18 -3.22 5.62
C GLN A 143 5.50 -4.70 5.76
N ILE A 144 4.56 -5.47 6.30
CA ILE A 144 4.75 -6.87 6.65
C ILE A 144 3.57 -7.65 6.11
N ILE A 145 3.83 -8.74 5.39
CA ILE A 145 2.81 -9.69 4.93
C ILE A 145 3.21 -11.07 5.47
N ASN A 146 2.27 -11.75 6.16
CA ASN A 146 2.46 -13.09 6.72
C ASN A 146 3.78 -13.21 7.51
N ASP A 147 4.01 -12.26 8.44
CA ASP A 147 5.20 -12.13 9.29
C ASP A 147 6.54 -11.92 8.55
N ARG A 148 6.51 -11.65 7.24
CA ARG A 148 7.70 -11.30 6.47
C ARG A 148 7.73 -9.79 6.21
N VAL A 149 8.84 -9.14 6.57
CA VAL A 149 9.05 -7.73 6.26
C VAL A 149 9.24 -7.59 4.75
N MET A 150 8.29 -6.92 4.11
CA MET A 150 8.28 -6.71 2.66
C MET A 150 9.10 -5.48 2.25
N ALA A 151 8.87 -4.36 2.94
CA ALA A 151 9.60 -3.11 2.69
C ALA A 151 9.72 -2.29 3.97
N VAL A 152 10.80 -1.52 4.06
CA VAL A 152 11.01 -0.49 5.09
C VAL A 152 11.32 0.83 4.40
N GLY A 153 10.60 1.88 4.74
CA GLY A 153 10.82 3.22 4.21
C GLY A 153 11.07 4.24 5.31
N PHE A 154 12.03 5.13 5.10
CA PHE A 154 12.27 6.33 5.90
C PHE A 154 11.98 7.54 5.02
N ASP A 155 10.87 8.23 5.25
CA ASP A 155 10.51 9.39 4.44
C ASP A 155 11.08 10.68 5.02
N GLU A 156 12.22 11.10 4.48
CA GLU A 156 12.89 12.36 4.80
C GLU A 156 12.51 13.52 3.86
N ASP A 157 11.62 13.28 2.89
CA ASP A 157 11.12 14.31 2.00
C ASP A 157 10.18 15.27 2.73
N LYS A 158 10.76 16.34 3.30
CA LYS A 158 10.05 17.31 4.13
C LYS A 158 8.92 18.04 3.43
N GLU A 159 8.92 18.10 2.11
CA GLU A 159 7.93 18.82 1.32
C GLU A 159 6.66 17.97 1.12
N ASN A 160 6.81 16.65 0.95
CA ASN A 160 5.71 15.79 0.53
C ASN A 160 5.30 14.75 1.59
N ARG A 161 6.15 14.48 2.59
CA ARG A 161 5.82 13.51 3.65
C ARG A 161 4.65 13.95 4.50
N ARG A 162 3.87 12.98 4.97
CA ARG A 162 2.69 13.23 5.81
C ARG A 162 2.87 12.62 7.19
N ARG A 163 2.45 13.38 8.20
CA ARG A 163 2.54 12.95 9.60
C ARG A 163 1.27 12.23 10.07
N SER A 164 0.11 12.56 9.50
CA SER A 164 -1.18 11.95 9.79
C SER A 164 -2.08 11.96 8.56
N GLY A 165 -3.19 11.29 8.63
CA GLY A 165 -4.23 11.28 7.62
C GLY A 165 -5.19 10.10 7.79
N ILE A 166 -6.07 9.95 6.81
CA ILE A 166 -7.10 8.92 6.79
C ILE A 166 -6.56 7.54 6.42
N LEU A 167 -7.39 6.52 6.68
CA LEU A 167 -7.25 5.16 6.13
C LEU A 167 -8.30 4.95 5.04
N ALA A 168 -7.91 4.23 3.97
CA ALA A 168 -8.86 3.81 2.96
C ALA A 168 -8.38 2.52 2.27
N PHE A 169 -9.32 1.73 1.73
CA PHE A 169 -9.03 0.52 0.95
C PHE A 169 -9.40 0.77 -0.50
N GLN A 170 -8.49 0.47 -1.41
CA GLN A 170 -8.66 0.70 -2.84
C GLN A 170 -9.49 -0.40 -3.48
N LEU A 171 -10.40 -0.01 -4.37
CA LEU A 171 -10.95 -0.85 -5.42
C LEU A 171 -10.45 -0.28 -6.75
N HIS A 172 -9.52 -0.99 -7.38
CA HIS A 172 -8.79 -0.49 -8.54
C HIS A 172 -9.67 -0.50 -9.79
N SER A 173 -9.52 0.54 -10.64
CA SER A 173 -10.08 0.55 -11.98
C SER A 173 -9.37 -0.47 -12.88
N GLY A 174 -10.05 -0.98 -13.90
CA GLY A 174 -9.44 -1.93 -14.82
C GLY A 174 -10.19 -3.26 -14.92
N PRO A 175 -9.50 -4.41 -14.95
CA PRO A 175 -10.14 -5.72 -15.02
C PRO A 175 -11.08 -5.99 -13.86
N PRO A 176 -12.09 -6.89 -14.05
CA PRO A 176 -12.90 -7.34 -12.94
C PRO A 176 -12.05 -7.90 -11.79
N MET A 177 -12.34 -7.43 -10.58
CA MET A 177 -11.62 -7.81 -9.39
C MET A 177 -12.53 -7.94 -8.17
N GLN A 178 -12.04 -8.66 -7.17
CA GLN A 178 -12.67 -8.69 -5.85
C GLN A 178 -11.60 -8.54 -4.77
N ILE A 179 -11.89 -7.71 -3.79
CA ILE A 179 -11.15 -7.67 -2.53
C ILE A 179 -12.05 -8.11 -1.37
N ARG A 180 -11.51 -8.85 -0.44
CA ARG A 180 -12.17 -9.28 0.79
C ARG A 180 -11.29 -8.91 1.97
N LEU A 181 -11.89 -8.30 2.98
CA LEU A 181 -11.18 -7.79 4.16
C LEU A 181 -11.88 -8.26 5.44
N LYS A 182 -11.11 -8.64 6.45
CA LYS A 182 -11.60 -8.98 7.78
C LYS A 182 -10.62 -8.61 8.88
N ASP A 183 -11.10 -8.61 10.12
CA ASP A 183 -10.30 -8.42 11.35
C ASP A 183 -9.41 -7.17 11.30
N ILE A 184 -9.95 -6.07 10.80
CA ILE A 184 -9.22 -4.79 10.69
C ILE A 184 -9.09 -4.20 12.10
N ARG A 185 -7.85 -4.02 12.55
CA ARG A 185 -7.51 -3.51 13.87
C ARG A 185 -6.42 -2.47 13.75
N ILE A 186 -6.57 -1.37 14.48
CA ILE A 186 -5.55 -0.34 14.57
C ILE A 186 -5.23 -0.04 16.03
N ARG A 187 -3.94 0.10 16.32
CA ARG A 187 -3.41 0.51 17.60
C ARG A 187 -2.60 1.78 17.39
N LYS A 188 -2.92 2.85 18.13
CA LYS A 188 -2.07 4.04 18.16
C LYS A 188 -0.78 3.73 18.90
N ILE A 189 0.33 4.28 18.40
CA ILE A 189 1.66 4.25 19.04
C ILE A 189 1.84 5.61 19.72
N GLU A 190 2.15 5.59 21.01
CA GLU A 190 2.41 6.78 21.83
C GLU A 190 3.90 7.18 21.75
#